data_d3a38ff1baa8634bc1e39327c1f817c8
#
_entry.id   d3a38ff1baa8634bc1e39327c1f817c8
#
_cell.length_a   1.000
_cell.length_b   1.000
_cell.length_c   1.000
_cell.angle_alpha   90.00
_cell.angle_beta   90.00
_cell.angle_gamma   90.00
#
_symmetry.space_group_name_H-M   'P 1'
#
loop_
_entity.id
_entity.type
_entity.pdbx_description
1 polymer ?
#
loop_
_entity_poly.entity_id
_entity_poly.type
_entity_poly.pdbx_seq_one_letter_code
_entity_poly.pdbx_strand_id
1 'polypeptide(L)'
;MTASAEKFTRQTLLDVQPLTPSLFSLRVTRDAGFRFRAGQFARLGVTKADGSVVWRAYSMVSSPFDEYLDFFSIVVPGGEFTSELSRLKAGDSLLVDKQAFGFLTLDRFVDGRDLWLLATGTGIAPFLSILQDFEAWERFDSIKLVYSVREARELAYQDLIAGLEQ
;
A
#
# COMPACT_ATOMS: atom_id res chain seq x y z
N MET A 1 -35.60 5.88 9.07
CA MET A 1 -34.66 6.04 7.93
C MET A 1 -33.27 5.65 8.45
N THR A 2 -32.88 4.41 8.23
CA THR A 2 -31.52 3.92 8.60
C THR A 2 -30.55 4.58 7.65
N ALA A 3 -29.66 5.42 8.20
CA ALA A 3 -28.51 5.93 7.45
C ALA A 3 -27.74 4.73 6.89
N SER A 4 -27.65 4.62 5.57
CA SER A 4 -26.77 3.65 4.92
C SER A 4 -25.35 3.93 5.43
N ALA A 5 -24.80 3.03 6.23
CA ALA A 5 -23.44 3.19 6.72
C ALA A 5 -22.52 3.33 5.51
N GLU A 6 -21.86 4.46 5.37
CA GLU A 6 -20.91 4.68 4.28
C GLU A 6 -19.88 3.56 4.30
N LYS A 7 -19.57 2.99 3.13
CA LYS A 7 -18.62 1.88 2.98
C LYS A 7 -17.16 2.32 3.04
N PHE A 8 -16.93 3.61 3.16
CA PHE A 8 -15.60 4.23 3.17
C PHE A 8 -15.48 5.28 4.27
N THR A 9 -14.26 5.62 4.60
CA THR A 9 -13.89 6.73 5.48
C THR A 9 -13.07 7.75 4.70
N ARG A 10 -13.15 9.02 5.14
CA ARG A 10 -12.31 10.09 4.61
C ARG A 10 -11.03 10.15 5.45
N GLN A 11 -9.90 9.98 4.79
CA GLN A 11 -8.58 10.03 5.41
C GLN A 11 -7.82 11.26 4.93
N THR A 12 -6.97 11.81 5.77
CA THR A 12 -6.11 12.95 5.43
C THR A 12 -4.78 12.45 4.88
N LEU A 13 -4.35 13.00 3.76
CA LEU A 13 -3.04 12.77 3.20
C LEU A 13 -1.99 13.46 4.09
N LEU A 14 -1.15 12.67 4.74
CA LEU A 14 -0.13 13.15 5.67
C LEU A 14 1.16 13.54 4.95
N ASP A 15 1.54 12.75 3.93
CA ASP A 15 2.78 12.95 3.18
C ASP A 15 2.67 12.36 1.77
N VAL A 16 3.40 12.97 0.84
CA VAL A 16 3.61 12.47 -0.53
C VAL A 16 5.08 12.62 -0.86
N GLN A 17 5.75 11.50 -1.09
CA GLN A 17 7.17 11.49 -1.42
C GLN A 17 7.37 11.04 -2.87
N PRO A 18 7.80 11.93 -3.77
CA PRO A 18 8.17 11.55 -5.13
C PRO A 18 9.50 10.79 -5.11
N LEU A 19 9.53 9.63 -5.78
CA LEU A 19 10.75 8.87 -6.01
C LEU A 19 11.34 9.17 -7.39
N THR A 20 10.46 9.21 -8.40
CA THR A 20 10.76 9.64 -9.78
C THR A 20 9.62 10.54 -10.25
N PRO A 21 9.68 11.15 -11.44
CA PRO A 21 8.56 11.91 -11.96
C PRO A 21 7.23 11.17 -12.05
N SER A 22 7.27 9.83 -12.08
CA SER A 22 6.08 8.98 -12.19
C SER A 22 5.83 8.07 -10.98
N LEU A 23 6.82 7.85 -10.12
CA LEU A 23 6.70 6.98 -8.93
C LEU A 23 6.67 7.82 -7.66
N PHE A 24 5.74 7.53 -6.77
CA PHE A 24 5.61 8.21 -5.49
C PHE A 24 4.99 7.30 -4.43
N SER A 25 5.34 7.56 -3.18
CA SER A 25 4.65 7.01 -2.03
C SER A 25 3.70 8.04 -1.44
N LEU A 26 2.65 7.56 -0.79
CA LEU A 26 1.72 8.41 -0.05
C LEU A 26 1.39 7.78 1.30
N ARG A 27 1.32 8.63 2.32
CA ARG A 27 0.90 8.28 3.67
C ARG A 27 -0.39 8.98 4.01
N VAL A 28 -1.37 8.23 4.51
CA VAL A 28 -2.64 8.77 4.96
C VAL A 28 -2.93 8.38 6.40
N THR A 29 -3.80 9.13 7.05
CA THR A 29 -4.36 8.72 8.35
C THR A 29 -5.06 7.37 8.21
N ARG A 30 -5.21 6.66 9.33
CA ARG A 30 -5.89 5.37 9.40
C ARG A 30 -7.11 5.50 10.29
N ASP A 31 -8.27 5.07 9.79
CA ASP A 31 -9.46 4.95 10.62
C ASP A 31 -9.22 3.96 11.76
N ALA A 32 -9.63 4.32 12.98
CA ALA A 32 -9.40 3.49 14.17
C ALA A 32 -10.08 2.10 14.09
N GLY A 33 -11.10 1.94 13.24
CA GLY A 33 -11.79 0.68 12.98
C GLY A 33 -11.20 -0.13 11.84
N PHE A 34 -10.29 0.44 11.04
CA PHE A 34 -9.72 -0.25 9.89
C PHE A 34 -8.73 -1.34 10.33
N ARG A 35 -9.01 -2.58 9.93
CA ARG A 35 -8.15 -3.74 10.20
C ARG A 35 -7.76 -4.42 8.90
N PHE A 36 -6.51 -4.85 8.81
CA PHE A 36 -6.01 -5.61 7.67
C PHE A 36 -4.93 -6.59 8.11
N ARG A 37 -4.67 -7.57 7.28
CA ARG A 37 -3.52 -8.48 7.37
C ARG A 37 -2.44 -8.03 6.41
N ALA A 38 -1.19 -8.25 6.76
CA ALA A 38 -0.05 -7.99 5.89
C ALA A 38 -0.25 -8.67 4.52
N GLY A 39 0.02 -7.94 3.44
CA GLY A 39 -0.18 -8.39 2.07
C GLY A 39 -1.54 -8.05 1.44
N GLN A 40 -2.50 -7.57 2.22
CA GLN A 40 -3.80 -7.12 1.70
C GLN A 40 -3.72 -5.74 1.02
N PHE A 41 -4.80 -5.38 0.33
CA PHE A 41 -5.00 -4.07 -0.30
C PHE A 41 -6.25 -3.37 0.22
N ALA A 42 -6.29 -2.06 0.10
CA ALA A 42 -7.48 -1.24 0.28
C ALA A 42 -7.94 -0.66 -1.06
N ARG A 43 -9.22 -0.30 -1.14
CA ARG A 43 -9.71 0.53 -2.26
C ARG A 43 -9.58 1.99 -1.86
N LEU A 44 -8.89 2.75 -2.69
CA LEU A 44 -8.73 4.19 -2.55
C LEU A 44 -9.64 4.92 -3.53
N GLY A 45 -10.30 5.97 -3.06
CA GLY A 45 -11.18 6.81 -3.85
C GLY A 45 -10.66 8.25 -3.90
N VAL A 46 -10.58 8.80 -5.09
CA VAL A 46 -10.27 10.22 -5.31
C VAL A 46 -11.50 10.92 -5.87
N THR A 47 -11.87 12.04 -5.25
CA THR A 47 -13.00 12.86 -5.71
C THR A 47 -12.52 13.79 -6.82
N LYS A 48 -13.17 13.73 -7.97
CA LYS A 48 -12.90 14.61 -9.11
C LYS A 48 -13.58 15.96 -8.96
N ALA A 49 -13.22 16.89 -9.82
CA ALA A 49 -13.81 18.25 -9.85
C ALA A 49 -15.34 18.26 -10.07
N ASP A 50 -15.88 17.26 -10.77
CA ASP A 50 -17.31 17.08 -11.01
C ASP A 50 -18.05 16.41 -9.82
N GLY A 51 -17.37 16.11 -8.72
CA GLY A 51 -17.90 15.45 -7.54
C GLY A 51 -18.00 13.93 -7.65
N SER A 52 -17.69 13.33 -8.79
CA SER A 52 -17.61 11.88 -8.94
C SER A 52 -16.38 11.32 -8.26
N VAL A 53 -16.42 10.04 -7.90
CA VAL A 53 -15.29 9.36 -7.23
C VAL A 53 -14.79 8.24 -8.11
N VAL A 54 -13.49 8.24 -8.36
CA VAL A 54 -12.79 7.15 -9.04
C VAL A 54 -12.12 6.27 -7.99
N TRP A 55 -12.28 4.96 -8.11
CA TRP A 55 -11.77 3.97 -7.16
C TRP A 55 -10.72 3.07 -7.80
N ARG A 56 -9.65 2.78 -7.05
CA ARG A 56 -8.64 1.77 -7.42
C ARG A 56 -8.14 1.01 -6.20
N ALA A 57 -7.73 -0.23 -6.43
CA ALA A 57 -7.11 -1.08 -5.42
C ALA A 57 -5.62 -0.75 -5.28
N TYR A 58 -5.17 -0.63 -4.03
CA TYR A 58 -3.78 -0.38 -3.68
C TYR A 58 -3.36 -1.26 -2.50
N SER A 59 -2.31 -2.05 -2.69
CA SER A 59 -1.71 -2.81 -1.60
C SER A 59 -1.12 -1.87 -0.55
N MET A 60 -1.32 -2.19 0.73
CA MET A 60 -0.66 -1.50 1.82
C MET A 60 0.85 -1.81 1.78
N VAL A 61 1.66 -0.78 2.02
CA VAL A 61 3.09 -0.87 2.29
C VAL A 61 3.34 -0.95 3.79
N SER A 62 2.54 -0.21 4.56
CA SER A 62 2.63 -0.12 6.02
C SER A 62 2.39 -1.46 6.71
N SER A 63 2.91 -1.57 7.93
CA SER A 63 2.62 -2.67 8.84
C SER A 63 1.14 -2.66 9.26
N PRO A 64 0.51 -3.83 9.52
CA PRO A 64 -0.80 -3.90 10.17
C PRO A 64 -0.84 -3.22 11.54
N PHE A 65 0.31 -2.99 12.18
CA PHE A 65 0.45 -2.39 13.50
C PHE A 65 0.64 -0.87 13.47
N ASP A 66 0.89 -0.28 12.29
CA ASP A 66 1.06 1.17 12.14
C ASP A 66 -0.27 1.92 12.34
N GLU A 67 -0.20 3.15 12.84
CA GLU A 67 -1.34 4.04 13.03
C GLU A 67 -1.72 4.82 11.76
N TYR A 68 -1.01 4.60 10.67
CA TYR A 68 -1.20 5.20 9.35
C TYR A 68 -1.28 4.11 8.27
N LEU A 69 -1.61 4.51 7.05
CA LEU A 69 -1.55 3.64 5.88
C LEU A 69 -0.60 4.26 4.86
N ASP A 70 0.35 3.44 4.40
CA ASP A 70 1.27 3.78 3.31
C ASP A 70 0.91 3.01 2.04
N PHE A 71 1.00 3.70 0.91
CA PHE A 71 0.77 3.15 -0.41
C PHE A 71 1.87 3.58 -1.37
N PHE A 72 2.12 2.75 -2.38
CA PHE A 72 3.08 3.03 -3.43
C PHE A 72 2.39 3.06 -4.79
N SER A 73 2.59 4.14 -5.55
CA SER A 73 1.86 4.40 -6.78
C SER A 73 2.78 4.79 -7.92
N ILE A 74 2.32 4.46 -9.14
CA ILE A 74 2.89 4.95 -10.39
C ILE A 74 1.84 5.77 -11.13
N VAL A 75 2.21 6.92 -11.66
CA VAL A 75 1.35 7.70 -12.57
C VAL A 75 1.26 6.99 -13.91
N VAL A 76 0.06 6.53 -14.23
CA VAL A 76 -0.23 5.90 -15.53
C VAL A 76 -0.61 7.01 -16.51
N PRO A 77 0.09 7.16 -17.64
CA PRO A 77 -0.29 8.15 -18.67
C PRO A 77 -1.74 7.94 -19.13
N GLY A 78 -2.57 8.99 -19.03
CA GLY A 78 -4.00 8.91 -19.32
C GLY A 78 -4.84 8.18 -18.27
N GLY A 79 -4.24 7.73 -17.18
CA GLY A 79 -4.94 7.07 -16.08
C GLY A 79 -5.78 8.06 -15.28
N GLU A 80 -7.09 7.89 -15.27
CA GLU A 80 -8.02 8.81 -14.61
C GLU A 80 -7.75 8.93 -13.10
N PHE A 81 -7.55 7.81 -12.41
CA PHE A 81 -7.28 7.79 -10.97
C PHE A 81 -5.91 8.38 -10.62
N THR A 82 -4.85 7.92 -11.27
CA THR A 82 -3.47 8.31 -10.93
C THR A 82 -3.18 9.76 -11.29
N SER A 83 -3.85 10.30 -12.31
CA SER A 83 -3.77 11.73 -12.67
C SER A 83 -4.38 12.62 -11.57
N GLU A 84 -5.48 12.21 -10.96
CA GLU A 84 -6.08 12.94 -9.83
C GLU A 84 -5.25 12.72 -8.56
N LEU A 85 -4.85 11.48 -8.27
CA LEU A 85 -4.05 11.16 -7.08
C LEU A 85 -2.73 11.93 -7.03
N SER A 86 -2.04 12.06 -8.17
CA SER A 86 -0.74 12.77 -8.24
C SER A 86 -0.82 14.29 -8.03
N ARG A 87 -2.04 14.86 -8.05
CA ARG A 87 -2.26 16.29 -7.76
C ARG A 87 -2.49 16.56 -6.28
N LEU A 88 -2.78 15.53 -5.50
CA LEU A 88 -3.03 15.67 -4.07
C LEU A 88 -1.75 16.03 -3.32
N LYS A 89 -1.92 16.80 -2.26
CA LYS A 89 -0.84 17.27 -1.38
C LYS A 89 -1.16 16.94 0.07
N ALA A 90 -0.17 17.00 0.93
CA ALA A 90 -0.38 16.89 2.36
C ALA A 90 -1.48 17.86 2.83
N GLY A 91 -2.42 17.36 3.61
CA GLY A 91 -3.63 18.04 4.05
C GLY A 91 -4.88 17.77 3.19
N ASP A 92 -4.73 17.28 1.96
CA ASP A 92 -5.87 16.90 1.14
C ASP A 92 -6.54 15.62 1.64
N SER A 93 -7.75 15.34 1.15
CA SER A 93 -8.53 14.17 1.55
C SER A 93 -8.49 13.07 0.49
N LEU A 94 -8.40 11.84 0.97
CA LEU A 94 -8.53 10.62 0.20
C LEU A 94 -9.60 9.73 0.84
N LEU A 95 -10.40 9.04 0.04
CA LEU A 95 -11.37 8.07 0.53
C LEU A 95 -10.71 6.70 0.62
N VAL A 96 -10.94 6.00 1.72
CA VAL A 96 -10.43 4.64 1.95
C VAL A 96 -11.62 3.75 2.30
N ASP A 97 -11.76 2.61 1.61
CA ASP A 97 -12.77 1.62 1.96
C ASP A 97 -12.59 1.16 3.41
N LYS A 98 -13.67 0.89 4.12
CA LYS A 98 -13.63 0.41 5.50
C LYS A 98 -13.10 -1.02 5.64
N GLN A 99 -13.01 -1.75 4.55
CA GLN A 99 -12.56 -3.13 4.50
C GLN A 99 -11.28 -3.26 3.69
N ALA A 100 -10.39 -4.12 4.17
CA ALA A 100 -9.25 -4.60 3.39
C ALA A 100 -9.64 -5.86 2.62
N PHE A 101 -8.98 -6.08 1.51
CA PHE A 101 -9.24 -7.16 0.57
C PHE A 101 -7.95 -7.88 0.18
N GLY A 102 -8.10 -9.04 -0.45
CA GLY A 102 -6.98 -9.81 -1.00
C GLY A 102 -6.58 -11.01 -0.14
N PHE A 103 -5.92 -11.94 -0.80
CA PHE A 103 -5.55 -13.24 -0.24
C PHE A 103 -4.05 -13.51 -0.30
N LEU A 104 -3.24 -12.50 -0.60
CA LEU A 104 -1.77 -12.60 -0.51
C LEU A 104 -1.34 -12.43 0.96
N THR A 105 -1.79 -13.33 1.81
CA THR A 105 -1.56 -13.30 3.25
C THR A 105 -0.83 -14.56 3.70
N LEU A 106 -0.04 -14.47 4.76
CA LEU A 106 0.83 -15.55 5.22
C LEU A 106 0.07 -16.86 5.50
N ASP A 107 -1.15 -16.79 6.01
CA ASP A 107 -2.00 -17.95 6.27
C ASP A 107 -2.37 -18.76 5.00
N ARG A 108 -2.15 -18.18 3.82
CA ARG A 108 -2.37 -18.83 2.52
C ARG A 108 -1.11 -19.42 1.91
N PHE A 109 0.04 -19.14 2.49
CA PHE A 109 1.30 -19.70 2.01
C PHE A 109 1.47 -21.12 2.52
N VAL A 110 2.02 -21.97 1.65
CA VAL A 110 2.37 -23.34 2.06
C VAL A 110 3.52 -23.32 3.07
N ASP A 111 3.55 -24.32 3.94
CA ASP A 111 4.66 -24.45 4.88
C ASP A 111 5.95 -24.80 4.13
N GLY A 112 7.05 -24.25 4.62
CA GLY A 112 8.36 -24.41 4.03
C GLY A 112 9.42 -23.75 4.89
N ARG A 113 10.69 -23.99 4.56
CA ARG A 113 11.81 -23.35 5.26
C ARG A 113 12.13 -21.98 4.69
N ASP A 114 11.99 -21.82 3.39
CA ASP A 114 12.37 -20.61 2.65
C ASP A 114 11.14 -19.91 2.09
N LEU A 115 11.01 -18.63 2.39
CA LEU A 115 10.03 -17.75 1.76
C LEU A 115 10.71 -16.94 0.64
N TRP A 116 10.20 -17.07 -0.58
CA TRP A 116 10.64 -16.28 -1.73
C TRP A 116 9.56 -15.27 -2.11
N LEU A 117 9.91 -13.99 -2.06
CA LEU A 117 9.06 -12.87 -2.45
C LEU A 117 9.63 -12.23 -3.72
N LEU A 118 8.91 -12.37 -4.82
CA LEU A 118 9.34 -11.92 -6.16
C LEU A 118 8.51 -10.71 -6.58
N ALA A 119 9.09 -9.53 -6.58
CA ALA A 119 8.41 -8.27 -6.85
C ALA A 119 8.94 -7.57 -8.11
N THR A 120 8.04 -6.94 -8.84
CA THR A 120 8.36 -5.98 -9.90
C THR A 120 7.66 -4.66 -9.66
N GLY A 121 8.39 -3.54 -9.81
CA GLY A 121 7.83 -2.19 -9.69
C GLY A 121 7.03 -1.97 -8.41
N THR A 122 5.82 -1.43 -8.51
CA THR A 122 4.95 -1.18 -7.36
C THR A 122 4.41 -2.44 -6.69
N GLY A 123 4.59 -3.62 -7.31
CA GLY A 123 4.23 -4.91 -6.73
C GLY A 123 5.03 -5.30 -5.48
N ILE A 124 6.06 -4.54 -5.12
CA ILE A 124 6.78 -4.71 -3.86
C ILE A 124 5.91 -4.35 -2.63
N ALA A 125 4.91 -3.50 -2.79
CA ALA A 125 4.11 -2.96 -1.68
C ALA A 125 3.57 -4.04 -0.72
N PRO A 126 2.85 -5.08 -1.16
CA PRO A 126 2.31 -6.09 -0.24
C PRO A 126 3.42 -6.88 0.47
N PHE A 127 4.57 -7.07 -0.16
CA PHE A 127 5.70 -7.77 0.45
C PHE A 127 6.38 -6.94 1.53
N LEU A 128 6.44 -5.62 1.36
CA LEU A 128 6.94 -4.74 2.43
C LEU A 128 6.02 -4.79 3.66
N SER A 129 4.71 -4.85 3.47
CA SER A 129 3.77 -5.05 4.57
C SER A 129 4.00 -6.39 5.27
N ILE A 130 4.20 -7.48 4.51
CA ILE A 130 4.49 -8.83 5.05
C ILE A 130 5.80 -8.84 5.83
N LEU A 131 6.86 -8.19 5.30
CA LEU A 131 8.17 -8.16 5.95
C LEU A 131 8.19 -7.32 7.24
N GLN A 132 7.22 -6.45 7.44
CA GLN A 132 7.01 -5.69 8.68
C GLN A 132 6.08 -6.41 9.67
N ASP A 133 5.66 -7.64 9.36
CA ASP A 133 4.90 -8.49 10.26
C ASP A 133 5.82 -9.55 10.87
N PHE A 134 5.81 -9.68 12.19
CA PHE A 134 6.63 -10.67 12.91
C PHE A 134 6.34 -12.11 12.49
N GLU A 135 5.11 -12.42 12.09
CA GLU A 135 4.70 -13.77 11.69
C GLU A 135 5.59 -14.34 10.56
N ALA A 136 6.02 -13.50 9.61
CA ALA A 136 6.89 -13.96 8.52
C ALA A 136 8.23 -14.47 9.04
N TRP A 137 8.82 -13.74 9.98
CA TRP A 137 10.15 -14.04 10.55
C TRP A 137 10.13 -15.23 11.55
N GLU A 138 9.01 -15.45 12.20
CA GLU A 138 8.82 -16.61 13.09
C GLU A 138 8.56 -17.90 12.32
N ARG A 139 7.93 -17.78 11.14
CA ARG A 139 7.45 -18.94 10.37
C ARG A 139 8.50 -19.53 9.42
N PHE A 140 9.39 -18.70 8.88
CA PHE A 140 10.37 -19.12 7.87
C PHE A 140 11.80 -18.98 8.38
N ASP A 141 12.64 -19.99 8.12
CA ASP A 141 14.07 -19.99 8.46
C ASP A 141 14.86 -18.98 7.61
N SER A 142 14.38 -18.69 6.41
CA SER A 142 15.01 -17.79 5.46
C SER A 142 13.98 -17.07 4.62
N ILE A 143 14.15 -15.75 4.48
CA ILE A 143 13.32 -14.92 3.60
C ILE A 143 14.18 -14.30 2.52
N LYS A 144 13.77 -14.45 1.28
CA LYS A 144 14.48 -13.93 0.10
C LYS A 144 13.55 -12.99 -0.67
N LEU A 145 13.90 -11.71 -0.67
CA LEU A 145 13.21 -10.69 -1.48
C LEU A 145 13.98 -10.45 -2.77
N VAL A 146 13.34 -10.72 -3.90
CA VAL A 146 13.84 -10.37 -5.23
C VAL A 146 13.01 -9.21 -5.77
N TYR A 147 13.64 -8.06 -5.93
CA TYR A 147 12.99 -6.84 -6.38
C TYR A 147 13.57 -6.37 -7.71
N SER A 148 12.76 -6.34 -8.75
CA SER A 148 13.14 -5.95 -10.10
C SER A 148 12.43 -4.67 -10.53
N VAL A 149 13.16 -3.76 -11.15
CA VAL A 149 12.68 -2.51 -11.74
C VAL A 149 13.35 -2.29 -13.08
N ARG A 150 12.86 -1.37 -13.89
CA ARG A 150 13.43 -1.07 -15.21
C ARG A 150 14.71 -0.25 -15.12
N GLU A 151 14.77 0.68 -14.16
CA GLU A 151 15.89 1.56 -13.94
C GLU A 151 16.26 1.61 -12.45
N ALA A 152 17.55 1.69 -12.12
CA ALA A 152 18.04 1.68 -10.74
C ALA A 152 17.40 2.76 -9.85
N ARG A 153 17.06 3.93 -10.42
CA ARG A 153 16.37 5.01 -9.70
C ARG A 153 14.93 4.67 -9.27
N GLU A 154 14.35 3.59 -9.81
CA GLU A 154 13.02 3.10 -9.44
C GLU A 154 13.04 2.14 -8.25
N LEU A 155 14.23 1.78 -7.73
CA LEU A 155 14.37 0.97 -6.51
C LEU A 155 13.92 1.77 -5.29
N ALA A 156 12.69 1.54 -4.87
CA ALA A 156 12.08 2.20 -3.73
C ALA A 156 12.34 1.45 -2.42
N TYR A 157 12.17 2.14 -1.30
CA TYR A 157 12.17 1.57 0.05
C TYR A 157 13.47 0.87 0.46
N GLN A 158 14.62 1.24 -0.12
CA GLN A 158 15.90 0.59 0.17
C GLN A 158 16.28 0.70 1.66
N ASP A 159 16.05 1.87 2.28
CA ASP A 159 16.34 2.08 3.71
C ASP A 159 15.43 1.22 4.60
N LEU A 160 14.15 1.09 4.24
CA LEU A 160 13.21 0.21 4.95
C LEU A 160 13.68 -1.25 4.84
N ILE A 161 14.02 -1.70 3.64
CA ILE A 161 14.48 -3.08 3.39
C ILE A 161 15.76 -3.36 4.18
N ALA A 162 16.75 -2.46 4.12
CA ALA A 162 18.00 -2.62 4.87
C ALA A 162 17.79 -2.64 6.39
N GLY A 163 16.78 -1.89 6.89
CA GLY A 163 16.40 -1.90 8.31
C GLY A 163 15.74 -3.20 8.78
N LEU A 164 15.19 -3.99 7.86
CA LEU A 164 14.56 -5.28 8.17
C LEU A 164 15.57 -6.45 8.21
N GLU A 165 16.77 -6.27 7.68
CA GLU A 165 17.84 -7.29 7.67
C GLU A 165 18.63 -7.36 9.00
N GLN A 166 18.30 -6.52 9.99
CA GLN A 166 18.94 -6.45 11.31
C GLN A 166 18.14 -7.20 12.36
#